data_27c857a60917463107a881617d1c3988
#
_entry.id   27c857a60917463107a881617d1c3988
#
_cell.length_a   1.000
_cell.length_b   1.000
_cell.length_c   1.000
_cell.angle_alpha   90.00
_cell.angle_beta   90.00
_cell.angle_gamma   90.00
#
_symmetry.space_group_name_H-M   'P 1'
#
loop_
_entity.id
_entity.type
_entity.pdbx_description
1 polymer ?
#
loop_
_entity_poly.entity_id
_entity_poly.type
_entity_poly.pdbx_seq_one_letter_code
_entity_poly.pdbx_strand_id
1 'polypeptide(L)'
;MSRSVNRIPRIISAVMLLGSAGLYGCAGHQNSERAVQQASADFQKVREDTNVLRGAPKDVIRAGELLGRAERLSGYWGSGADVSHYAYLSGRYSEIAREHTNLMLNQEQLAKSELDRQRLQLALREAKLSSVQQQGKWLEEQMVALATIQTDRGLVMTQIGRAHV
;
A
#
# COMPACT_ATOMS: atom_id res chain seq x y z
N MET A 1 -10.62 -85.80 -0.53
CA MET A 1 -10.17 -84.78 -1.52
C MET A 1 -11.02 -83.53 -1.32
N SER A 2 -10.67 -82.60 -0.48
CA SER A 2 -11.30 -81.23 -0.40
C SER A 2 -10.48 -80.31 0.52
N ARG A 3 -9.38 -79.69 0.04
CA ARG A 3 -8.61 -78.68 0.77
C ARG A 3 -8.03 -77.55 -0.11
N SER A 4 -8.53 -77.30 -1.30
CA SER A 4 -7.97 -76.30 -2.22
C SER A 4 -8.83 -75.06 -2.44
N VAL A 5 -10.07 -75.01 -1.98
CA VAL A 5 -11.00 -73.92 -2.33
C VAL A 5 -10.87 -72.66 -1.45
N ASN A 6 -10.23 -72.73 -0.27
CA ASN A 6 -10.15 -71.62 0.66
C ASN A 6 -8.93 -70.71 0.52
N ARG A 7 -8.01 -70.93 -0.42
CA ARG A 7 -6.82 -70.09 -0.62
C ARG A 7 -7.04 -69.00 -1.64
N ILE A 8 -7.95 -69.15 -2.58
CA ILE A 8 -8.21 -68.16 -3.66
C ILE A 8 -8.77 -66.82 -3.10
N PRO A 9 -9.73 -66.79 -2.18
CA PRO A 9 -10.26 -65.50 -1.68
C PRO A 9 -9.26 -64.72 -0.85
N ARG A 10 -8.28 -65.37 -0.18
CA ARG A 10 -7.22 -64.69 0.57
C ARG A 10 -6.18 -64.03 -0.32
N ILE A 11 -5.91 -64.60 -1.50
CA ILE A 11 -4.95 -64.02 -2.47
C ILE A 11 -5.60 -62.82 -3.17
N ILE A 12 -6.90 -62.87 -3.49
CA ILE A 12 -7.63 -61.74 -4.09
C ILE A 12 -7.73 -60.57 -3.11
N SER A 13 -7.98 -60.81 -1.81
CA SER A 13 -7.98 -59.77 -0.79
C SER A 13 -6.60 -59.13 -0.60
N ALA A 14 -5.52 -59.90 -0.65
CA ALA A 14 -4.15 -59.34 -0.52
C ALA A 14 -3.76 -58.51 -1.73
N VAL A 15 -4.14 -58.89 -2.94
CA VAL A 15 -3.84 -58.12 -4.17
C VAL A 15 -4.66 -56.81 -4.20
N MET A 16 -5.90 -56.77 -3.71
CA MET A 16 -6.71 -55.57 -3.62
C MET A 16 -6.17 -54.56 -2.57
N LEU A 17 -5.61 -55.06 -1.46
CA LEU A 17 -4.98 -54.20 -0.44
C LEU A 17 -3.64 -53.57 -0.89
N LEU A 18 -2.86 -54.26 -1.75
CA LEU A 18 -1.63 -53.67 -2.30
C LEU A 18 -1.90 -52.65 -3.41
N GLY A 19 -3.02 -52.78 -4.16
CA GLY A 19 -3.40 -51.83 -5.21
C GLY A 19 -3.86 -50.48 -4.69
N SER A 20 -4.40 -50.38 -3.47
CA SER A 20 -4.87 -49.11 -2.88
C SER A 20 -3.75 -48.23 -2.32
N ALA A 21 -2.62 -48.80 -1.96
CA ALA A 21 -1.47 -48.05 -1.44
C ALA A 21 -0.74 -47.18 -2.51
N GLY A 22 -0.86 -47.56 -3.80
CA GLY A 22 -0.22 -46.82 -4.90
C GLY A 22 -0.91 -45.51 -5.30
N LEU A 23 -2.18 -45.36 -4.95
CA LEU A 23 -2.96 -44.14 -5.35
C LEU A 23 -2.73 -42.93 -4.47
N TYR A 24 -2.21 -43.08 -3.25
CA TYR A 24 -1.92 -41.96 -2.34
C TYR A 24 -0.64 -41.23 -2.70
N GLY A 25 0.30 -41.83 -3.38
CA GLY A 25 1.59 -41.21 -3.75
C GLY A 25 1.46 -40.15 -4.85
N CYS A 26 0.56 -40.30 -5.81
CA CYS A 26 0.41 -39.34 -6.93
C CYS A 26 -0.31 -38.07 -6.54
N ALA A 27 -1.21 -38.07 -5.55
CA ALA A 27 -1.93 -36.89 -5.12
C ALA A 27 -1.03 -35.87 -4.43
N GLY A 28 -0.04 -36.31 -3.68
CA GLY A 28 0.92 -35.44 -2.99
C GLY A 28 1.85 -34.68 -3.95
N HIS A 29 2.28 -35.32 -5.02
CA HIS A 29 3.16 -34.72 -6.02
C HIS A 29 2.44 -33.65 -6.86
N GLN A 30 1.23 -33.91 -7.31
CA GLN A 30 0.42 -32.92 -8.03
C GLN A 30 0.11 -31.66 -7.19
N ASN A 31 -0.09 -31.81 -5.89
CA ASN A 31 -0.36 -30.68 -5.01
C ASN A 31 0.88 -29.80 -4.82
N SER A 32 2.05 -30.39 -4.69
CA SER A 32 3.31 -29.63 -4.57
C SER A 32 3.68 -28.89 -5.87
N GLU A 33 3.46 -29.51 -7.03
CA GLU A 33 3.67 -28.84 -8.33
C GLU A 33 2.75 -27.65 -8.52
N ARG A 34 1.46 -27.79 -8.19
CA ARG A 34 0.48 -26.68 -8.25
C ARG A 34 0.87 -25.54 -7.29
N ALA A 35 1.36 -25.89 -6.09
CA ALA A 35 1.83 -24.89 -5.13
C ALA A 35 3.01 -24.09 -5.67
N VAL A 36 3.98 -24.74 -6.32
CA VAL A 36 5.12 -24.06 -6.96
C VAL A 36 4.65 -23.18 -8.11
N GLN A 37 3.77 -23.67 -8.97
CA GLN A 37 3.25 -22.89 -10.11
C GLN A 37 2.52 -21.64 -9.63
N GLN A 38 1.69 -21.75 -8.59
CA GLN A 38 0.98 -20.61 -8.01
C GLN A 38 1.96 -19.61 -7.39
N ALA A 39 2.93 -20.09 -6.60
CA ALA A 39 3.95 -19.24 -5.99
C ALA A 39 4.80 -18.54 -7.05
N SER A 40 5.17 -19.21 -8.14
CA SER A 40 5.89 -18.64 -9.27
C SER A 40 5.08 -17.53 -9.95
N ALA A 41 3.80 -17.75 -10.21
CA ALA A 41 2.92 -16.73 -10.80
C ALA A 41 2.76 -15.51 -9.89
N ASP A 42 2.65 -15.70 -8.58
CA ASP A 42 2.53 -14.61 -7.61
C ASP A 42 3.86 -13.85 -7.44
N PHE A 43 4.99 -14.56 -7.43
CA PHE A 43 6.32 -13.95 -7.44
C PHE A 43 6.57 -13.13 -8.70
N GLN A 44 6.17 -13.63 -9.87
CA GLN A 44 6.34 -12.89 -11.13
C GLN A 44 5.61 -11.56 -11.11
N LYS A 45 4.38 -11.50 -10.60
CA LYS A 45 3.62 -10.25 -10.45
C LYS A 45 4.35 -9.21 -9.60
N VAL A 46 4.94 -9.61 -8.47
CA VAL A 46 5.67 -8.68 -7.60
C VAL A 46 7.03 -8.30 -8.16
N ARG A 47 7.67 -9.16 -8.91
CA ARG A 47 8.95 -8.91 -9.60
C ARG A 47 8.80 -7.93 -10.77
N GLU A 48 7.66 -7.93 -11.44
CA GLU A 48 7.38 -7.03 -12.57
C GLU A 48 6.87 -5.66 -12.12
N ASP A 49 6.37 -5.54 -10.89
CA ASP A 49 5.86 -4.29 -10.36
C ASP A 49 6.99 -3.40 -9.81
N THR A 50 7.27 -2.32 -10.53
CA THR A 50 8.29 -1.33 -10.17
C THR A 50 8.06 -0.70 -8.80
N ASN A 51 6.79 -0.50 -8.39
CA ASN A 51 6.48 0.04 -7.08
C ASN A 51 6.84 -0.95 -5.96
N VAL A 52 6.58 -2.25 -6.20
CA VAL A 52 6.92 -3.31 -5.23
C VAL A 52 8.43 -3.44 -5.11
N LEU A 53 9.17 -3.39 -6.22
CA LEU A 53 10.63 -3.42 -6.20
C LEU A 53 11.22 -2.22 -5.44
N ARG A 54 10.58 -1.04 -5.51
CA ARG A 54 10.99 0.15 -4.77
C ARG A 54 10.59 0.08 -3.30
N GLY A 55 9.35 -0.35 -3.02
CA GLY A 55 8.75 -0.30 -1.67
C GLY A 55 9.19 -1.43 -0.75
N ALA A 56 9.39 -2.64 -1.29
CA ALA A 56 9.64 -3.84 -0.51
C ALA A 56 10.69 -4.78 -1.14
N PRO A 57 11.88 -4.27 -1.54
CA PRO A 57 12.88 -5.09 -2.25
C PRO A 57 13.33 -6.30 -1.46
N LYS A 58 13.44 -6.19 -0.14
CA LYS A 58 13.87 -7.30 0.73
C LYS A 58 12.88 -8.45 0.73
N ASP A 59 11.58 -8.14 0.72
CA ASP A 59 10.53 -9.15 0.72
C ASP A 59 10.46 -9.85 -0.64
N VAL A 60 10.66 -9.12 -1.73
CA VAL A 60 10.76 -9.69 -3.08
C VAL A 60 11.96 -10.65 -3.20
N ILE A 61 13.12 -10.24 -2.68
CA ILE A 61 14.32 -11.11 -2.66
C ILE A 61 14.01 -12.38 -1.86
N ARG A 62 13.40 -12.24 -0.69
CA ARG A 62 13.05 -13.36 0.17
C ARG A 62 12.05 -14.32 -0.48
N ALA A 63 11.03 -13.78 -1.16
CA ALA A 63 10.08 -14.57 -1.93
C ALA A 63 10.79 -15.39 -3.01
N GLY A 64 11.71 -14.78 -3.76
CA GLY A 64 12.48 -15.45 -4.81
C GLY A 64 13.42 -16.54 -4.28
N GLU A 65 14.10 -16.31 -3.15
CA GLU A 65 14.95 -17.32 -2.50
C GLU A 65 14.14 -18.56 -2.09
N LEU A 66 12.94 -18.35 -1.51
CA LEU A 66 12.06 -19.42 -1.07
C LEU A 66 11.49 -20.19 -2.25
N LEU A 67 11.10 -19.49 -3.33
CA LEU A 67 10.65 -20.12 -4.57
C LEU A 67 11.76 -20.99 -5.15
N GLY A 68 12.96 -20.45 -5.32
CA GLY A 68 14.11 -21.21 -5.83
C GLY A 68 14.47 -22.42 -4.95
N ARG A 69 14.18 -22.36 -3.65
CA ARG A 69 14.34 -23.51 -2.75
C ARG A 69 13.25 -24.56 -3.01
N ALA A 70 12.00 -24.16 -3.18
CA ALA A 70 10.91 -25.06 -3.53
C ALA A 70 11.18 -25.76 -4.87
N GLU A 71 11.62 -25.02 -5.88
CA GLU A 71 11.96 -25.55 -7.20
C GLU A 71 13.11 -26.57 -7.14
N ARG A 72 14.16 -26.29 -6.38
CA ARG A 72 15.27 -27.26 -6.21
C ARG A 72 14.80 -28.55 -5.53
N LEU A 73 13.93 -28.44 -4.53
CA LEU A 73 13.42 -29.59 -3.79
C LEU A 73 12.42 -30.41 -4.62
N SER A 74 11.74 -29.81 -5.59
CA SER A 74 10.76 -30.52 -6.43
C SER A 74 11.37 -31.66 -7.25
N GLY A 75 12.68 -31.62 -7.51
CA GLY A 75 13.42 -32.69 -8.17
C GLY A 75 13.72 -33.91 -7.29
N TYR A 76 13.44 -33.85 -5.98
CA TYR A 76 13.76 -34.96 -5.07
C TYR A 76 12.49 -35.75 -4.69
N TRP A 77 12.63 -37.08 -4.73
CA TRP A 77 11.51 -37.94 -4.33
C TRP A 77 11.26 -37.82 -2.81
N GLY A 78 10.00 -37.74 -2.41
CA GLY A 78 9.60 -37.65 -1.00
C GLY A 78 9.59 -36.21 -0.41
N SER A 79 10.07 -35.19 -1.15
CA SER A 79 10.16 -33.80 -0.68
C SER A 79 8.87 -32.98 -0.83
N GLY A 80 7.74 -33.58 -1.23
CA GLY A 80 6.51 -32.85 -1.55
C GLY A 80 5.97 -31.94 -0.43
N ALA A 81 6.15 -32.33 0.85
CA ALA A 81 5.76 -31.50 2.00
C ALA A 81 6.65 -30.24 2.10
N ASP A 82 7.97 -30.39 1.96
CA ASP A 82 8.93 -29.29 2.00
C ASP A 82 8.73 -28.34 0.80
N VAL A 83 8.50 -28.90 -0.40
CA VAL A 83 8.18 -28.13 -1.61
C VAL A 83 6.96 -27.26 -1.38
N SER A 84 5.88 -27.84 -0.89
CA SER A 84 4.64 -27.12 -0.60
C SER A 84 4.84 -26.04 0.47
N HIS A 85 5.65 -26.33 1.50
CA HIS A 85 5.98 -25.36 2.55
C HIS A 85 6.75 -24.16 2.01
N TYR A 86 7.80 -24.38 1.24
CA TYR A 86 8.60 -23.28 0.69
C TYR A 86 7.84 -22.50 -0.40
N ALA A 87 7.02 -23.16 -1.21
CA ALA A 87 6.13 -22.50 -2.15
C ALA A 87 5.12 -21.61 -1.42
N TYR A 88 4.48 -22.10 -0.35
CA TYR A 88 3.59 -21.31 0.50
C TYR A 88 4.31 -20.08 1.08
N LEU A 89 5.50 -20.24 1.64
CA LEU A 89 6.27 -19.12 2.20
C LEU A 89 6.60 -18.08 1.11
N SER A 90 6.99 -18.51 -0.09
CA SER A 90 7.23 -17.61 -1.22
C SER A 90 6.00 -16.78 -1.56
N GLY A 91 4.83 -17.41 -1.66
CA GLY A 91 3.56 -16.73 -1.87
C GLY A 91 3.26 -15.70 -0.77
N ARG A 92 3.47 -16.07 0.50
CA ARG A 92 3.26 -15.16 1.64
C ARG A 92 4.21 -13.96 1.61
N TYR A 93 5.48 -14.14 1.28
CA TYR A 93 6.41 -13.02 1.13
C TYR A 93 6.07 -12.13 -0.09
N SER A 94 5.51 -12.69 -1.15
CA SER A 94 4.98 -11.90 -2.27
C SER A 94 3.77 -11.05 -1.86
N GLU A 95 2.88 -11.56 -1.00
CA GLU A 95 1.79 -10.77 -0.42
C GLU A 95 2.33 -9.68 0.52
N ILE A 96 3.25 -10.01 1.42
CA ILE A 96 3.88 -9.05 2.34
C ILE A 96 4.55 -7.92 1.54
N ALA A 97 5.25 -8.24 0.45
CA ALA A 97 5.87 -7.23 -0.42
C ALA A 97 4.83 -6.26 -0.98
N ARG A 98 3.67 -6.74 -1.42
CA ARG A 98 2.57 -5.89 -1.89
C ARG A 98 2.00 -5.01 -0.78
N GLU A 99 1.77 -5.57 0.41
CA GLU A 99 1.22 -4.82 1.54
C GLU A 99 2.18 -3.74 2.04
N HIS A 100 3.48 -4.05 2.15
CA HIS A 100 4.50 -3.05 2.49
C HIS A 100 4.56 -1.92 1.45
N THR A 101 4.42 -2.26 0.18
CA THR A 101 4.36 -1.27 -0.91
C THR A 101 3.12 -0.39 -0.81
N ASN A 102 1.95 -0.98 -0.57
CA ASN A 102 0.71 -0.25 -0.36
C ASN A 102 0.82 0.71 0.83
N LEU A 103 1.42 0.24 1.93
CA LEU A 103 1.67 1.07 3.10
C LEU A 103 2.57 2.27 2.76
N MET A 104 3.67 2.05 2.05
CA MET A 104 4.58 3.10 1.60
C MET A 104 3.86 4.11 0.69
N LEU A 105 3.10 3.66 -0.31
CA LEU A 105 2.36 4.52 -1.22
C LEU A 105 1.30 5.36 -0.48
N ASN A 106 0.59 4.76 0.47
CA ASN A 106 -0.37 5.47 1.31
C ASN A 106 0.32 6.54 2.17
N GLN A 107 1.49 6.24 2.74
CA GLN A 107 2.28 7.22 3.51
C GLN A 107 2.76 8.38 2.61
N GLU A 108 3.24 8.09 1.40
CA GLU A 108 3.61 9.13 0.43
C GLU A 108 2.41 10.02 0.06
N GLN A 109 1.23 9.43 -0.12
CA GLN A 109 0.01 10.17 -0.43
C GLN A 109 -0.46 11.04 0.74
N LEU A 110 -0.39 10.52 1.98
CA LEU A 110 -0.68 11.29 3.18
C LEU A 110 0.27 12.48 3.33
N ALA A 111 1.58 12.26 3.12
CA ALA A 111 2.57 13.33 3.19
C ALA A 111 2.31 14.42 2.14
N LYS A 112 1.96 14.05 0.90
CA LYS A 112 1.57 15.01 -0.14
C LYS A 112 0.32 15.80 0.26
N SER A 113 -0.71 15.12 0.74
CA SER A 113 -1.96 15.76 1.15
C SER A 113 -1.74 16.74 2.30
N GLU A 114 -0.88 16.40 3.25
CA GLU A 114 -0.53 17.31 4.36
C GLU A 114 0.24 18.53 3.87
N LEU A 115 1.19 18.35 2.95
CA LEU A 115 1.91 19.45 2.33
C LEU A 115 0.96 20.41 1.57
N ASP A 116 0.03 19.87 0.80
CA ASP A 116 -0.95 20.66 0.06
C ASP A 116 -1.90 21.41 1.01
N ARG A 117 -2.30 20.78 2.10
CA ARG A 117 -3.08 21.42 3.17
C ARG A 117 -2.32 22.58 3.80
N GLN A 118 -1.04 22.41 4.11
CA GLN A 118 -0.20 23.47 4.66
C GLN A 118 -0.05 24.64 3.68
N ARG A 119 0.18 24.36 2.39
CA ARG A 119 0.24 25.37 1.34
C ARG A 119 -1.06 26.16 1.23
N LEU A 120 -2.20 25.49 1.27
CA LEU A 120 -3.50 26.14 1.24
C LEU A 120 -3.73 27.02 2.48
N GLN A 121 -3.33 26.55 3.66
CA GLN A 121 -3.42 27.35 4.89
C GLN A 121 -2.56 28.62 4.83
N LEU A 122 -1.34 28.52 4.28
CA LEU A 122 -0.48 29.67 4.07
C LEU A 122 -1.12 30.67 3.09
N ALA A 123 -1.60 30.21 1.95
CA ALA A 123 -2.27 31.05 0.96
C ALA A 123 -3.49 31.78 1.55
N LEU A 124 -4.29 31.08 2.38
CA LEU A 124 -5.42 31.70 3.07
C LEU A 124 -5.00 32.76 4.09
N ARG A 125 -3.89 32.56 4.81
CA ARG A 125 -3.34 33.56 5.73
C ARG A 125 -2.85 34.79 4.97
N GLU A 126 -2.13 34.58 3.88
CA GLU A 126 -1.64 35.66 3.01
C GLU A 126 -2.80 36.47 2.41
N ALA A 127 -3.85 35.79 1.92
CA ALA A 127 -5.04 36.46 1.41
C ALA A 127 -5.76 37.28 2.49
N LYS A 128 -5.88 36.75 3.71
CA LYS A 128 -6.43 37.50 4.85
C LYS A 128 -5.58 38.73 5.21
N LEU A 129 -4.25 38.57 5.27
CA LEU A 129 -3.36 39.69 5.54
C LEU A 129 -3.48 40.78 4.47
N SER A 130 -3.51 40.40 3.19
CA SER A 130 -3.67 41.36 2.11
C SER A 130 -5.03 42.10 2.17
N SER A 131 -6.11 41.39 2.50
CA SER A 131 -7.42 41.99 2.65
C SER A 131 -7.49 42.97 3.83
N VAL A 132 -6.89 42.63 4.98
CA VAL A 132 -6.80 43.50 6.15
C VAL A 132 -5.95 44.73 5.85
N GLN A 133 -4.83 44.59 5.14
CA GLN A 133 -4.01 45.71 4.69
C GLN A 133 -4.75 46.66 3.76
N GLN A 134 -5.53 46.10 2.81
CA GLN A 134 -6.37 46.90 1.91
C GLN A 134 -7.45 47.67 2.68
N GLN A 135 -8.14 46.99 3.63
CA GLN A 135 -9.10 47.64 4.50
C GLN A 135 -8.47 48.75 5.37
N GLY A 136 -7.27 48.46 5.91
CA GLY A 136 -6.51 49.44 6.69
C GLY A 136 -6.16 50.70 5.88
N LYS A 137 -5.66 50.54 4.65
CA LYS A 137 -5.37 51.68 3.77
C LYS A 137 -6.62 52.47 3.43
N TRP A 138 -7.74 51.78 3.11
CA TRP A 138 -8.99 52.44 2.82
C TRP A 138 -9.54 53.25 4.01
N LEU A 139 -9.45 52.71 5.24
CA LEU A 139 -9.82 53.45 6.46
C LEU A 139 -8.90 54.64 6.71
N GLU A 140 -7.60 54.49 6.50
CA GLU A 140 -6.63 55.60 6.64
C GLU A 140 -6.94 56.72 5.64
N GLU A 141 -7.22 56.39 4.38
CA GLU A 141 -7.64 57.39 3.38
C GLU A 141 -8.92 58.12 3.79
N GLN A 142 -9.90 57.39 4.35
CA GLN A 142 -11.13 58.01 4.85
C GLN A 142 -10.88 58.93 6.05
N MET A 143 -10.02 58.50 6.98
CA MET A 143 -9.66 59.33 8.12
C MET A 143 -8.93 60.62 7.70
N VAL A 144 -8.04 60.53 6.72
CA VAL A 144 -7.37 61.72 6.17
C VAL A 144 -8.36 62.67 5.50
N ALA A 145 -9.29 62.10 4.70
CA ALA A 145 -10.34 62.91 4.06
C ALA A 145 -11.22 63.62 5.07
N LEU A 146 -11.66 62.94 6.15
CA LEU A 146 -12.43 63.55 7.23
C LEU A 146 -11.67 64.64 8.01
N ALA A 147 -10.40 64.36 8.29
CA ALA A 147 -9.52 65.37 8.97
C ALA A 147 -9.34 66.64 8.12
N THR A 148 -9.20 66.49 6.80
CA THR A 148 -9.09 67.62 5.87
C THR A 148 -10.37 68.46 5.88
N ILE A 149 -11.58 67.84 5.81
CA ILE A 149 -12.85 68.51 5.87
C ILE A 149 -13.01 69.26 7.22
N GLN A 150 -12.60 68.63 8.31
CA GLN A 150 -12.70 69.23 9.64
C GLN A 150 -11.75 70.42 9.81
N THR A 151 -10.53 70.37 9.22
CA THR A 151 -9.59 71.47 9.20
C THR A 151 -10.10 72.66 8.39
N ASP A 152 -10.65 72.41 7.21
CA ASP A 152 -11.25 73.47 6.37
C ASP A 152 -12.45 74.15 7.08
N ARG A 153 -13.31 73.41 7.75
CA ARG A 153 -14.42 73.99 8.58
C ARG A 153 -13.88 74.74 9.79
N GLY A 154 -12.82 74.24 10.43
CA GLY A 154 -12.16 74.90 11.55
C GLY A 154 -11.49 76.22 11.16
N LEU A 155 -10.86 76.27 9.99
CA LEU A 155 -10.31 77.51 9.43
C LEU A 155 -11.38 78.56 9.12
N VAL A 156 -12.51 78.17 8.58
CA VAL A 156 -13.65 79.06 8.32
C VAL A 156 -14.24 79.61 9.60
N MET A 157 -14.38 78.82 10.66
CA MET A 157 -14.85 79.32 11.98
C MET A 157 -13.90 80.33 12.63
N THR A 158 -12.57 80.13 12.53
CA THR A 158 -11.58 81.05 13.07
C THR A 158 -11.53 82.40 12.30
N GLN A 159 -11.78 82.40 11.00
CA GLN A 159 -11.87 83.60 10.21
C GLN A 159 -13.13 84.43 10.53
N ILE A 160 -14.26 83.75 10.71
CA ILE A 160 -15.52 84.40 11.09
C ILE A 160 -15.41 85.02 12.49
N GLY A 161 -14.75 84.34 13.45
CA GLY A 161 -14.54 84.84 14.81
C GLY A 161 -13.62 86.05 14.87
N ARG A 162 -12.70 86.25 13.93
CA ARG A 162 -11.82 87.43 13.86
C ARG A 162 -12.47 88.62 13.15
N ALA A 163 -13.52 88.44 12.43
CA ALA A 163 -14.24 89.52 11.73
C ALA A 163 -15.23 90.27 12.63
N HIS A 164 -15.48 89.80 13.86
CA HIS A 164 -16.41 90.40 14.81
C HIS A 164 -15.78 90.99 16.10
N VAL A 165 -14.47 91.28 16.10
CA VAL A 165 -13.83 92.04 17.11
C VAL A 165 -13.27 93.34 16.44
#